data_cec4c404cb5e552c285bb2ba3cbba7ee
#
_entry.id   cec4c404cb5e552c285bb2ba3cbba7ee
#
_cell.length_a   1.000
_cell.length_b   1.000
_cell.length_c   1.000
_cell.angle_alpha   90.00
_cell.angle_beta   90.00
_cell.angle_gamma   90.00
#
_symmetry.space_group_name_H-M   'P 1'
#
loop_
_entity.id
_entity.type
_entity.pdbx_description
1 polymer ?
#
loop_
_entity_poly.entity_id
_entity_poly.type
_entity_poly.pdbx_seq_one_letter_code
_entity_poly.pdbx_strand_id
1 'polypeptide(L)'
;LDLILRAYRAEKTDGFTTFHGKKAGRMVAVGPVNLPVTRLFVEEVILECRKKHISKVDILGFEFEMGLFPNVLDEARAKGIGIAPKYIPAEVFDKRAVEKNQVVFHDVSFIEVKPHVKKNTVAVELTDFSVFYSQGLAESITAELKVGKSEVLCDAGKLIKVSKEITAGDKQAAD
;
A
#
# COMPACT_ATOMS: atom_id res chain seq x y z
N LEU A 1 17.28 -0.87 -2.58
CA LEU A 1 16.06 -1.39 -3.18
C LEU A 1 15.73 -2.79 -2.64
N ASP A 2 16.64 -3.77 -2.75
CA ASP A 2 16.38 -5.17 -2.38
C ASP A 2 15.99 -5.34 -0.90
N LEU A 3 16.57 -4.55 0.02
CA LEU A 3 16.18 -4.55 1.43
C LEU A 3 14.73 -4.10 1.63
N ILE A 4 14.30 -3.09 0.90
CA ILE A 4 12.93 -2.56 0.97
C ILE A 4 11.94 -3.61 0.46
N LEU A 5 12.20 -4.21 -0.70
CA LEU A 5 11.36 -5.26 -1.26
C LEU A 5 11.28 -6.48 -0.34
N ARG A 6 12.41 -6.90 0.24
CA ARG A 6 12.46 -8.01 1.20
C ARG A 6 11.66 -7.69 2.47
N ALA A 7 11.83 -6.49 3.04
CA ALA A 7 11.08 -6.05 4.20
C ALA A 7 9.57 -5.95 3.91
N TYR A 8 9.20 -5.48 2.72
CA TYR A 8 7.81 -5.42 2.27
C TYR A 8 7.25 -6.79 1.88
N ARG A 9 8.09 -7.82 1.76
CA ARG A 9 7.76 -9.17 1.27
C ARG A 9 7.20 -9.14 -0.15
N ALA A 10 7.81 -8.33 -1.01
CA ALA A 10 7.49 -8.29 -2.42
C ALA A 10 8.50 -9.14 -3.20
N GLU A 11 8.01 -9.87 -4.16
CA GLU A 11 8.84 -10.58 -5.14
C GLU A 11 9.40 -9.57 -6.13
N LYS A 12 10.71 -9.64 -6.41
CA LYS A 12 11.35 -8.76 -7.38
C LYS A 12 10.84 -9.06 -8.78
N THR A 13 10.57 -8.00 -9.55
CA THR A 13 10.15 -8.12 -10.95
C THR A 13 11.11 -7.35 -11.85
N ASP A 14 11.33 -7.88 -13.06
CA ASP A 14 12.15 -7.28 -14.09
C ASP A 14 11.28 -6.89 -15.31
N GLY A 15 11.83 -6.05 -16.20
CA GLY A 15 11.14 -5.64 -17.44
C GLY A 15 10.14 -4.48 -17.28
N PHE A 16 10.23 -3.76 -16.18
CA PHE A 16 9.46 -2.55 -15.91
C PHE A 16 10.38 -1.35 -15.67
N THR A 17 9.89 -0.16 -15.94
CA THR A 17 10.64 1.08 -15.71
C THR A 17 10.43 1.61 -14.28
N THR A 18 9.18 1.58 -13.81
CA THR A 18 8.78 2.15 -12.50
C THR A 18 8.49 1.08 -11.45
N PHE A 19 8.22 -0.17 -11.87
CA PHE A 19 7.92 -1.24 -10.94
C PHE A 19 9.15 -2.07 -10.59
N HIS A 20 9.32 -2.32 -9.32
CA HIS A 20 10.46 -3.01 -8.76
C HIS A 20 10.11 -4.40 -8.21
N GLY A 21 8.82 -4.63 -7.93
CA GLY A 21 8.37 -5.90 -7.35
C GLY A 21 6.87 -6.10 -7.49
N LYS A 22 6.42 -7.27 -7.00
CA LYS A 22 5.01 -7.65 -6.94
C LYS A 22 4.70 -8.27 -5.58
N LYS A 23 3.52 -7.95 -5.04
CA LYS A 23 3.01 -8.52 -3.79
C LYS A 23 1.50 -8.66 -3.86
N ALA A 24 0.98 -9.84 -3.54
CA ALA A 24 -0.46 -10.11 -3.45
C ALA A 24 -1.26 -9.57 -4.66
N GLY A 25 -0.79 -9.82 -5.88
CA GLY A 25 -1.44 -9.35 -7.11
C GLY A 25 -1.31 -7.85 -7.40
N ARG A 26 -0.55 -7.10 -6.58
CA ARG A 26 -0.30 -5.67 -6.75
C ARG A 26 1.14 -5.45 -7.20
N MET A 27 1.36 -4.53 -8.13
CA MET A 27 2.71 -4.10 -8.49
C MET A 27 3.25 -3.16 -7.42
N VAL A 28 4.55 -3.17 -7.22
CA VAL A 28 5.23 -2.37 -6.20
C VAL A 28 6.22 -1.42 -6.87
N ALA A 29 5.97 -0.12 -6.72
CA ALA A 29 6.89 0.94 -7.10
C ALA A 29 7.57 1.50 -5.84
N VAL A 30 8.89 1.58 -5.83
CA VAL A 30 9.65 2.14 -4.73
C VAL A 30 10.17 3.50 -5.15
N GLY A 31 9.79 4.52 -4.42
CA GLY A 31 10.26 5.89 -4.63
C GLY A 31 11.74 6.09 -4.28
N PRO A 32 12.30 7.25 -4.59
CA PRO A 32 13.70 7.56 -4.29
C PRO A 32 13.96 7.57 -2.77
N VAL A 33 15.20 7.22 -2.39
CA VAL A 33 15.57 7.12 -0.96
C VAL A 33 15.77 8.50 -0.32
N ASN A 34 16.31 9.46 -1.07
CA ASN A 34 16.74 10.76 -0.55
C ASN A 34 15.85 11.94 -0.99
N LEU A 35 14.76 11.66 -1.66
CA LEU A 35 13.84 12.66 -2.19
C LEU A 35 12.40 12.19 -1.94
N PRO A 36 11.45 13.12 -1.77
CA PRO A 36 10.05 12.75 -1.67
C PRO A 36 9.53 12.13 -2.98
N VAL A 37 8.54 11.27 -2.86
CA VAL A 37 7.75 10.82 -4.01
C VAL A 37 6.96 12.01 -4.54
N THR A 38 7.28 12.43 -5.76
CA THR A 38 6.68 13.59 -6.41
C THR A 38 5.46 13.21 -7.25
N ARG A 39 4.67 14.22 -7.63
CA ARG A 39 3.57 14.06 -8.60
C ARG A 39 4.06 13.43 -9.90
N LEU A 40 5.21 13.90 -10.41
CA LEU A 40 5.79 13.36 -11.66
C LEU A 40 6.05 11.85 -11.58
N PHE A 41 6.64 11.39 -10.47
CA PHE A 41 6.87 9.96 -10.25
C PHE A 41 5.55 9.15 -10.29
N VAL A 42 4.50 9.65 -9.63
CA VAL A 42 3.20 8.96 -9.63
C VAL A 42 2.56 8.96 -11.02
N GLU A 43 2.70 10.03 -11.77
CA GLU A 43 2.24 10.11 -13.16
C GLU A 43 2.95 9.10 -14.07
N GLU A 44 4.27 8.92 -13.91
CA GLU A 44 5.04 7.88 -14.63
C GLU A 44 4.54 6.48 -14.29
N VAL A 45 4.27 6.20 -12.99
CA VAL A 45 3.65 4.95 -12.56
C VAL A 45 2.29 4.72 -13.23
N ILE A 46 1.43 5.74 -13.26
CA ILE A 46 0.11 5.68 -13.90
C ILE A 46 0.25 5.40 -15.41
N LEU A 47 1.21 6.04 -16.08
CA LEU A 47 1.45 5.82 -17.50
C LEU A 47 1.90 4.38 -17.79
N GLU A 48 2.80 3.83 -16.98
CA GLU A 48 3.23 2.43 -17.12
C GLU A 48 2.09 1.46 -16.81
N CYS A 49 1.27 1.73 -15.81
CA CYS A 49 0.05 0.96 -15.50
C CYS A 49 -0.85 0.84 -16.74
N ARG A 50 -1.11 1.95 -17.39
CA ARG A 50 -1.96 1.98 -18.60
C ARG A 50 -1.36 1.17 -19.74
N LYS A 51 -0.05 1.32 -20.00
CA LYS A 51 0.66 0.58 -21.06
C LYS A 51 0.66 -0.93 -20.82
N LYS A 52 0.70 -1.36 -19.56
CA LYS A 52 0.82 -2.77 -19.17
C LYS A 52 -0.48 -3.37 -18.65
N HIS A 53 -1.59 -2.62 -18.69
CA HIS A 53 -2.91 -3.04 -18.17
C HIS A 53 -2.90 -3.46 -16.70
N ILE A 54 -2.15 -2.71 -15.87
CA ILE A 54 -2.04 -2.93 -14.43
C ILE A 54 -3.06 -2.03 -13.73
N SER A 55 -3.87 -2.60 -12.86
CA SER A 55 -4.94 -1.90 -12.15
C SER A 55 -4.69 -1.66 -10.66
N LYS A 56 -3.69 -2.34 -10.06
CA LYS A 56 -3.41 -2.27 -8.62
C LYS A 56 -1.93 -2.06 -8.38
N VAL A 57 -1.58 -1.00 -7.63
CA VAL A 57 -0.19 -0.61 -7.34
C VAL A 57 -0.04 -0.18 -5.90
N ASP A 58 1.07 -0.57 -5.27
CA ASP A 58 1.56 0.01 -4.03
C ASP A 58 2.76 0.92 -4.32
N ILE A 59 2.71 2.16 -3.86
CA ILE A 59 3.82 3.10 -3.97
C ILE A 59 4.46 3.24 -2.59
N LEU A 60 5.70 2.80 -2.48
CA LEU A 60 6.48 2.88 -1.25
C LEU A 60 7.38 4.10 -1.29
N GLY A 61 7.30 4.97 -0.30
CA GLY A 61 8.13 6.17 -0.20
C GLY A 61 8.54 6.46 1.24
N PHE A 62 9.75 7.00 1.43
CA PHE A 62 10.17 7.54 2.74
C PHE A 62 9.44 8.84 3.05
N GLU A 63 9.21 9.63 2.01
CA GLU A 63 8.48 10.90 2.08
C GLU A 63 7.62 11.06 0.83
N PHE A 64 6.56 11.85 0.93
CA PHE A 64 5.69 12.23 -0.17
C PHE A 64 5.61 13.74 -0.25
N GLU A 65 5.54 14.27 -1.48
CA GLU A 65 5.40 15.70 -1.74
C GLU A 65 4.12 16.26 -1.09
N MET A 66 4.21 17.42 -0.48
CA MET A 66 3.06 18.08 0.15
C MET A 66 2.00 18.41 -0.91
N GLY A 67 0.74 18.12 -0.58
CA GLY A 67 -0.39 18.36 -1.49
C GLY A 67 -0.53 17.33 -2.62
N LEU A 68 0.30 16.28 -2.64
CA LEU A 68 0.18 15.20 -3.60
C LEU A 68 -1.16 14.47 -3.47
N PHE A 69 -1.60 14.24 -2.25
CA PHE A 69 -2.85 13.56 -1.93
C PHE A 69 -3.92 14.55 -1.43
N PRO A 70 -5.22 14.30 -1.67
CA PRO A 70 -5.83 13.13 -2.31
C PRO A 70 -5.88 13.17 -3.85
N ASN A 71 -5.69 14.34 -4.47
CA ASN A 71 -6.01 14.60 -5.87
C ASN A 71 -5.45 13.58 -6.87
N VAL A 72 -4.16 13.25 -6.74
CA VAL A 72 -3.51 12.31 -7.69
C VAL A 72 -4.07 10.88 -7.58
N LEU A 73 -4.56 10.49 -6.38
CA LEU A 73 -5.18 9.17 -6.18
C LEU A 73 -6.56 9.11 -6.83
N ASP A 74 -7.33 10.20 -6.76
CA ASP A 74 -8.64 10.29 -7.39
C ASP A 74 -8.51 10.30 -8.92
N GLU A 75 -7.51 10.99 -9.45
CA GLU A 75 -7.17 10.94 -10.88
C GLU A 75 -6.79 9.54 -11.35
N ALA A 76 -6.02 8.80 -10.56
CA ALA A 76 -5.65 7.41 -10.87
C ALA A 76 -6.87 6.50 -10.81
N ARG A 77 -7.71 6.65 -9.78
CA ARG A 77 -8.95 5.88 -9.61
C ARG A 77 -9.93 6.11 -10.77
N ALA A 78 -10.07 7.35 -11.24
CA ALA A 78 -10.87 7.67 -12.42
C ALA A 78 -10.38 6.95 -13.70
N LYS A 79 -9.09 6.60 -13.74
CA LYS A 79 -8.47 5.81 -14.82
C LYS A 79 -8.50 4.29 -14.56
N GLY A 80 -9.20 3.83 -13.52
CA GLY A 80 -9.29 2.42 -13.15
C GLY A 80 -8.03 1.85 -12.47
N ILE A 81 -7.16 2.71 -11.90
CA ILE A 81 -5.92 2.33 -11.25
C ILE A 81 -6.04 2.60 -9.74
N GLY A 82 -5.99 1.53 -8.94
CA GLY A 82 -6.00 1.60 -7.48
C GLY A 82 -4.57 1.73 -6.93
N ILE A 83 -4.17 2.94 -6.55
CA ILE A 83 -2.88 3.22 -5.93
C ILE A 83 -3.04 3.24 -4.40
N ALA A 84 -2.16 2.53 -3.70
CA ALA A 84 -2.03 2.57 -2.26
C ALA A 84 -0.63 3.08 -1.88
N PRO A 85 -0.51 4.34 -1.44
CA PRO A 85 0.75 4.88 -0.96
C PRO A 85 1.04 4.37 0.45
N LYS A 86 2.32 4.04 0.71
CA LYS A 86 2.78 3.57 2.02
C LYS A 86 4.12 4.20 2.39
N TYR A 87 4.25 4.55 3.66
CA TYR A 87 5.52 5.00 4.22
C TYR A 87 6.46 3.84 4.45
N ILE A 88 7.71 3.99 4.02
CA ILE A 88 8.81 3.09 4.34
C ILE A 88 9.35 3.49 5.70
N PRO A 89 9.29 2.62 6.73
CA PRO A 89 9.83 2.94 8.04
C PRO A 89 11.36 2.87 8.06
N ALA A 90 11.99 3.62 8.97
CA ALA A 90 13.45 3.62 9.12
C ALA A 90 14.02 2.24 9.49
N GLU A 91 13.24 1.43 10.17
CA GLU A 91 13.57 0.06 10.59
C GLU A 91 13.87 -0.88 9.41
N VAL A 92 13.54 -0.48 8.18
CA VAL A 92 13.91 -1.23 6.96
C VAL A 92 15.42 -1.43 6.82
N PHE A 93 16.22 -0.55 7.43
CA PHE A 93 17.69 -0.65 7.44
C PHE A 93 18.25 -1.53 8.58
N ASP A 94 17.40 -1.91 9.55
CA ASP A 94 17.79 -2.86 10.59
C ASP A 94 17.56 -4.31 10.10
N LYS A 95 18.68 -5.00 9.83
CA LYS A 95 18.64 -6.39 9.36
C LYS A 95 17.89 -7.32 10.32
N ARG A 96 18.01 -7.09 11.64
CA ARG A 96 17.35 -7.92 12.65
C ARG A 96 15.83 -7.72 12.61
N ALA A 97 15.36 -6.49 12.44
CA ALA A 97 13.94 -6.17 12.29
C ALA A 97 13.36 -6.82 11.02
N VAL A 98 14.10 -6.73 9.91
CA VAL A 98 13.70 -7.37 8.64
C VAL A 98 13.63 -8.89 8.76
N GLU A 99 14.64 -9.53 9.35
CA GLU A 99 14.69 -10.99 9.53
C GLU A 99 13.57 -11.51 10.45
N LYS A 100 13.21 -10.73 11.48
CA LYS A 100 12.12 -11.05 12.40
C LYS A 100 10.73 -10.63 11.89
N ASN A 101 10.64 -10.08 10.67
CA ASN A 101 9.39 -9.55 10.10
C ASN A 101 8.70 -8.49 10.99
N GLN A 102 9.46 -7.64 11.65
CA GLN A 102 8.99 -6.59 12.54
C GLN A 102 8.84 -5.23 11.85
N VAL A 103 9.20 -5.13 10.58
CA VAL A 103 9.07 -3.90 9.78
C VAL A 103 7.62 -3.71 9.34
N VAL A 104 7.00 -2.61 9.75
CA VAL A 104 5.61 -2.27 9.43
C VAL A 104 5.57 -1.07 8.49
N PHE A 105 5.00 -1.25 7.32
CA PHE A 105 4.75 -0.17 6.36
C PHE A 105 3.41 0.48 6.66
N HIS A 106 3.41 1.80 6.88
CA HIS A 106 2.22 2.54 7.28
C HIS A 106 1.49 3.11 6.07
N ASP A 107 0.16 3.02 6.09
CA ASP A 107 -0.68 3.67 5.09
C ASP A 107 -0.58 5.20 5.23
N VAL A 108 -0.61 5.91 4.10
CA VAL A 108 -0.64 7.37 4.09
C VAL A 108 -2.03 7.84 4.47
N SER A 109 -2.09 8.82 5.37
CA SER A 109 -3.33 9.48 5.76
C SER A 109 -3.27 10.97 5.42
N PHE A 110 -4.43 11.52 5.08
CA PHE A 110 -4.63 12.94 4.89
C PHE A 110 -5.43 13.50 6.07
N ILE A 111 -4.97 14.62 6.60
CA ILE A 111 -5.59 15.31 7.73
C ILE A 111 -5.78 16.78 7.33
N GLU A 112 -7.01 17.28 7.45
CA GLU A 112 -7.30 18.68 7.32
C GLU A 112 -7.69 19.25 8.68
N VAL A 113 -7.07 20.37 9.06
CA VAL A 113 -7.29 20.99 10.36
C VAL A 113 -7.57 22.49 10.21
N LYS A 114 -8.47 23.00 11.04
CA LYS A 114 -8.77 24.42 11.13
C LYS A 114 -8.34 24.98 12.49
N PRO A 115 -7.36 25.90 12.52
CA PRO A 115 -6.97 26.55 13.76
C PRO A 115 -7.96 27.65 14.16
N HIS A 116 -8.33 27.68 15.44
CA HIS A 116 -9.13 28.73 16.06
C HIS A 116 -8.30 29.45 17.12
N VAL A 117 -7.89 30.65 16.82
CA VAL A 117 -7.05 31.45 17.73
C VAL A 117 -7.93 32.43 18.52
N LYS A 118 -7.88 32.33 19.85
CA LYS A 118 -8.45 33.30 20.79
C LYS A 118 -7.31 33.85 21.66
N LYS A 119 -7.40 35.12 22.07
CA LYS A 119 -6.36 35.88 22.81
C LYS A 119 -5.17 35.11 23.39
N ASN A 120 -5.40 34.07 24.22
CA ASN A 120 -4.36 33.29 24.90
C ASN A 120 -4.51 31.78 24.68
N THR A 121 -5.40 31.33 23.79
CA THR A 121 -5.66 29.91 23.53
C THR A 121 -5.73 29.64 22.04
N VAL A 122 -5.23 28.48 21.64
CA VAL A 122 -5.37 27.95 20.28
C VAL A 122 -6.11 26.61 20.39
N ALA A 123 -7.23 26.50 19.68
CA ALA A 123 -7.92 25.23 19.50
C ALA A 123 -7.71 24.78 18.06
N VAL A 124 -7.56 23.48 17.85
CA VAL A 124 -7.42 22.87 16.53
C VAL A 124 -8.62 21.96 16.30
N GLU A 125 -9.40 22.26 15.29
CA GLU A 125 -10.52 21.43 14.85
C GLU A 125 -10.06 20.52 13.71
N LEU A 126 -10.31 19.21 13.84
CA LEU A 126 -10.11 18.26 12.76
C LEU A 126 -11.33 18.33 11.84
N THR A 127 -11.13 18.83 10.61
CA THR A 127 -12.21 19.02 9.64
C THR A 127 -12.33 17.86 8.67
N ASP A 128 -11.21 17.19 8.34
CA ASP A 128 -11.21 15.97 7.53
C ASP A 128 -10.10 15.03 7.93
N PHE A 129 -10.39 13.73 7.81
CA PHE A 129 -9.44 12.64 8.02
C PHE A 129 -9.72 11.52 7.04
N SER A 130 -8.78 11.28 6.13
CA SER A 130 -8.88 10.23 5.11
C SER A 130 -7.64 9.35 5.14
N VAL A 131 -7.83 8.04 5.08
CA VAL A 131 -6.74 7.05 4.99
C VAL A 131 -6.84 6.31 3.66
N PHE A 132 -5.72 6.19 2.97
CA PHE A 132 -5.64 5.55 1.66
C PHE A 132 -5.24 4.09 1.80
N TYR A 133 -6.23 3.24 1.98
CA TYR A 133 -6.04 1.80 2.13
C TYR A 133 -5.81 1.08 0.80
N SER A 134 -5.10 -0.05 0.87
CA SER A 134 -5.09 -1.02 -0.21
C SER A 134 -6.48 -1.66 -0.33
N GLN A 135 -7.11 -1.53 -1.49
CA GLN A 135 -8.40 -2.18 -1.77
C GLN A 135 -8.19 -3.58 -2.35
N GLY A 136 -9.09 -4.50 -2.03
CA GLY A 136 -9.06 -5.90 -2.50
C GLY A 136 -7.94 -6.73 -1.88
N LEU A 137 -7.46 -6.33 -0.71
CA LEU A 137 -6.43 -7.06 0.03
C LEU A 137 -6.98 -8.40 0.54
N ALA A 138 -8.26 -8.43 0.95
CA ALA A 138 -8.93 -9.64 1.41
C ALA A 138 -8.92 -10.76 0.36
N GLU A 139 -9.23 -10.45 -0.89
CA GLU A 139 -9.25 -11.40 -2.00
C GLU A 139 -7.84 -11.94 -2.29
N SER A 140 -6.84 -11.04 -2.29
CA SER A 140 -5.44 -11.41 -2.55
C SER A 140 -4.89 -12.33 -1.46
N ILE A 141 -5.15 -12.01 -0.18
CA ILE A 141 -4.71 -12.82 0.96
C ILE A 141 -5.44 -14.17 0.98
N THR A 142 -6.74 -14.19 0.64
CA THR A 142 -7.48 -15.46 0.55
C THR A 142 -6.84 -16.43 -0.44
N ALA A 143 -6.32 -15.92 -1.56
CA ALA A 143 -5.64 -16.75 -2.55
C ALA A 143 -4.32 -17.34 -2.01
N GLU A 144 -3.58 -16.59 -1.19
CA GLU A 144 -2.28 -16.99 -0.64
C GLU A 144 -2.38 -17.77 0.68
N LEU A 145 -3.51 -17.68 1.40
CA LEU A 145 -3.72 -18.40 2.66
C LEU A 145 -3.66 -19.93 2.47
N LYS A 146 -2.94 -20.58 3.36
CA LYS A 146 -2.98 -22.04 3.47
C LYS A 146 -4.30 -22.49 4.09
N VAL A 147 -4.79 -23.63 3.66
CA VAL A 147 -6.02 -24.22 4.20
C VAL A 147 -5.93 -24.39 5.72
N GLY A 148 -6.98 -24.03 6.43
CA GLY A 148 -7.09 -24.06 7.90
C GLY A 148 -6.40 -22.88 8.61
N LYS A 149 -5.91 -21.89 7.87
CA LYS A 149 -5.38 -20.64 8.43
C LYS A 149 -6.39 -19.50 8.28
N SER A 150 -6.33 -18.57 9.21
CA SER A 150 -7.09 -17.32 9.15
C SER A 150 -6.19 -16.13 9.46
N GLU A 151 -6.46 -15.00 8.84
CA GLU A 151 -5.76 -13.73 9.06
C GLU A 151 -6.78 -12.60 9.24
N VAL A 152 -6.46 -11.65 10.12
CA VAL A 152 -7.27 -10.44 10.30
C VAL A 152 -6.53 -9.30 9.63
N LEU A 153 -7.23 -8.60 8.75
CA LEU A 153 -6.68 -7.49 7.99
C LEU A 153 -7.65 -6.32 7.96
N CYS A 154 -7.12 -5.15 7.65
CA CYS A 154 -7.92 -3.97 7.37
C CYS A 154 -8.03 -3.80 5.86
N ASP A 155 -9.23 -3.96 5.32
CA ASP A 155 -9.52 -3.72 3.90
C ASP A 155 -10.60 -2.64 3.77
N ALA A 156 -10.32 -1.62 2.98
CA ALA A 156 -11.18 -0.43 2.81
C ALA A 156 -11.66 0.18 4.16
N GLY A 157 -10.78 0.22 5.16
CA GLY A 157 -11.07 0.79 6.49
C GLY A 157 -11.91 -0.10 7.41
N LYS A 158 -12.17 -1.35 7.04
CA LYS A 158 -12.90 -2.32 7.87
C LYS A 158 -11.99 -3.48 8.27
N LEU A 159 -12.07 -3.90 9.53
CA LEU A 159 -11.42 -5.11 9.99
C LEU A 159 -12.19 -6.32 9.46
N ILE A 160 -11.53 -7.14 8.67
CA ILE A 160 -12.09 -8.34 8.05
C ILE A 160 -11.24 -9.54 8.49
N LYS A 161 -11.89 -10.59 8.94
CA LYS A 161 -11.25 -11.90 9.17
C LYS A 161 -11.43 -12.74 7.92
N VAL A 162 -10.33 -13.13 7.32
CA VAL A 162 -10.30 -14.00 6.15
C VAL A 162 -9.83 -15.38 6.61
N SER A 163 -10.57 -16.44 6.22
CA SER A 163 -10.21 -17.83 6.50
C SER A 163 -10.35 -18.68 5.24
N LYS A 164 -9.46 -19.65 5.08
CA LYS A 164 -9.55 -20.63 4.00
C LYS A 164 -9.92 -21.99 4.59
N GLU A 165 -11.13 -22.45 4.27
CA GLU A 165 -11.67 -23.72 4.73
C GLU A 165 -11.73 -24.72 3.56
N ILE A 166 -11.62 -26.03 3.84
CA ILE A 166 -11.83 -27.06 2.85
C ILE A 166 -13.32 -27.22 2.66
N THR A 167 -13.82 -26.89 1.49
CA THR A 167 -15.20 -27.23 1.10
C THR A 167 -15.25 -28.71 0.70
N ALA A 168 -16.38 -29.37 1.01
CA ALA A 168 -16.54 -30.83 0.79
C ALA A 168 -16.34 -31.27 -0.69
N GLY A 169 -16.37 -30.31 -1.64
CA GLY A 169 -16.09 -30.57 -3.06
C GLY A 169 -14.61 -30.75 -3.41
N ASP A 170 -13.69 -30.25 -2.57
CA ASP A 170 -12.24 -30.32 -2.85
C ASP A 170 -11.62 -31.68 -2.47
N LYS A 171 -12.37 -32.54 -1.76
CA LYS A 171 -11.92 -33.89 -1.37
C LYS A 171 -12.01 -34.93 -2.49
N GLN A 172 -12.71 -34.65 -3.58
CA GLN A 172 -12.88 -35.60 -4.70
C GLN A 172 -11.82 -35.50 -5.80
N ALA A 173 -10.93 -34.53 -5.73
CA ALA A 173 -9.88 -34.32 -6.75
C ALA A 173 -8.48 -34.78 -6.31
N ALA A 174 -8.36 -35.48 -5.18
CA ALA A 174 -7.08 -35.93 -4.60
C ALA A 174 -6.98 -37.46 -4.38
N ASP A 175 -7.82 -38.26 -5.02
CA ASP A 175 -7.71 -39.71 -5.09
C ASP A 175 -7.36 -40.20 -6.52
#